data_b31ef2e15d18addebbd6430b94809856
#
_entry.id   b31ef2e15d18addebbd6430b94809856
#
_cell.length_a   1.000
_cell.length_b   1.000
_cell.length_c   1.000
_cell.angle_alpha   90.00
_cell.angle_beta   90.00
_cell.angle_gamma   90.00
#
_symmetry.space_group_name_H-M   'P 1'
#
loop_
_entity.id
_entity.type
_entity.pdbx_description
1 polymer ?
#
loop_
_entity_poly.entity_id
_entity_poly.type
_entity_poly.pdbx_seq_one_letter_code
_entity_poly.pdbx_strand_id
1 'polypeptide(L)'
;MNKTKLIKAACIAAAAAMLVALPTGCGKTATTETSKTVQSDNGETDLGGVSIKTGLINYYIYTTAVKEAYSSGFSGDYASFDWEQKDADGVRLDDKIKKAAFEEMATKQLLTEVAEKNGVTLTDEEIKQGQDGIDEFEKSNGKDALLSNIAAMGLSSEEDYLELYKIMMLDQKIKTDYAANPDKYIEDGVKLEDYSSDSRASVKHVLIKNKDSKFSDPKATAEEVLKKAKAGEDFDALMKEYNEDPGETESGYTFGKGEMVKEFENAAFALKYNEISDIVETQYGYHIIKRIAGMAELEGYLLSKLDSKAEEKVMKDVSVKDIMTDISAAMAKAKAAASNTKNSDGANAAG
;
A
#
# COMPACT_ATOMS: atom_id res chain seq x y z
N MET A 1 -30.74 3.82 -4.24
CA MET A 1 -29.87 4.61 -3.35
C MET A 1 -28.96 5.43 -4.24
N ASN A 2 -28.82 6.75 -4.01
CA ASN A 2 -28.12 7.65 -4.93
C ASN A 2 -26.60 7.35 -4.88
N LYS A 3 -25.89 7.28 -6.04
CA LYS A 3 -24.44 6.98 -6.12
C LYS A 3 -23.61 7.82 -5.12
N THR A 4 -23.99 9.09 -4.92
CA THR A 4 -23.36 10.00 -3.95
C THR A 4 -23.50 9.54 -2.49
N LYS A 5 -24.62 8.91 -2.11
CA LYS A 5 -24.81 8.36 -0.76
C LYS A 5 -24.02 7.06 -0.55
N LEU A 6 -23.81 6.27 -1.61
CA LEU A 6 -22.99 5.06 -1.55
C LEU A 6 -21.50 5.39 -1.39
N ILE A 7 -21.02 6.40 -2.13
CA ILE A 7 -19.62 6.88 -2.03
C ILE A 7 -19.38 7.48 -0.64
N LYS A 8 -20.29 8.32 -0.11
CA LYS A 8 -20.19 8.85 1.25
C LYS A 8 -20.09 7.77 2.32
N ALA A 9 -20.94 6.76 2.26
CA ALA A 9 -20.92 5.63 3.19
C ALA A 9 -19.62 4.80 3.08
N ALA A 10 -19.09 4.63 1.87
CA ALA A 10 -17.84 3.91 1.64
C ALA A 10 -16.61 4.65 2.17
N CYS A 11 -16.55 5.98 2.03
CA CYS A 11 -15.41 6.78 2.51
C CYS A 11 -15.39 6.91 4.04
N ILE A 12 -16.55 7.11 4.69
CA ILE A 12 -16.65 7.11 6.16
C ILE A 12 -16.31 5.72 6.70
N ALA A 13 -16.77 4.65 6.04
CA ALA A 13 -16.42 3.29 6.40
C ALA A 13 -14.91 3.00 6.21
N ALA A 14 -14.25 3.59 5.21
CA ALA A 14 -12.81 3.44 5.00
C ALA A 14 -12.00 4.15 6.10
N ALA A 15 -12.37 5.38 6.46
CA ALA A 15 -11.72 6.11 7.56
C ALA A 15 -11.90 5.39 8.91
N ALA A 16 -13.14 4.94 9.22
CA ALA A 16 -13.41 4.17 10.43
C ALA A 16 -12.76 2.77 10.39
N ALA A 17 -12.65 2.13 9.22
CA ALA A 17 -12.02 0.83 9.05
C ALA A 17 -10.51 0.88 9.30
N MET A 18 -9.82 1.98 8.94
CA MET A 18 -8.41 2.17 9.27
C MET A 18 -8.19 2.21 10.79
N LEU A 19 -9.09 2.87 11.54
CA LEU A 19 -8.99 2.95 13.00
C LEU A 19 -9.36 1.62 13.71
N VAL A 20 -10.07 0.72 13.05
CA VAL A 20 -10.56 -0.57 13.63
C VAL A 20 -9.70 -1.75 13.20
N ALA A 21 -8.98 -1.66 12.08
CA ALA A 21 -8.19 -2.75 11.51
C ALA A 21 -6.84 -2.96 12.22
N LEU A 22 -6.86 -3.19 13.53
CA LEU A 22 -5.67 -3.62 14.27
C LEU A 22 -5.46 -5.13 14.09
N PRO A 23 -4.27 -5.60 13.71
CA PRO A 23 -3.96 -7.02 13.71
C PRO A 23 -4.04 -7.57 15.16
N THR A 24 -4.80 -8.65 15.34
CA THR A 24 -5.00 -9.28 16.65
C THR A 24 -3.81 -10.15 17.06
N GLY A 25 -2.71 -9.52 17.46
CA GLY A 25 -1.56 -10.21 18.07
C GLY A 25 -1.75 -10.36 19.59
N CYS A 26 -1.45 -11.53 20.16
CA CYS A 26 -1.47 -11.79 21.62
C CYS A 26 -0.13 -11.40 22.25
N GLY A 27 -0.09 -10.36 23.10
CA GLY A 27 1.09 -9.99 23.90
C GLY A 27 0.72 -9.58 25.33
N LYS A 28 1.57 -9.93 26.30
CA LYS A 28 1.44 -9.57 27.74
C LYS A 28 1.98 -8.16 27.98
N THR A 29 1.34 -7.45 28.90
CA THR A 29 1.64 -6.08 29.34
C THR A 29 3.09 -5.90 29.84
N ALA A 30 3.80 -4.93 29.25
CA ALA A 30 5.07 -4.40 29.78
C ALA A 30 4.90 -2.91 30.12
N THR A 31 5.56 -2.49 31.20
CA THR A 31 5.55 -1.13 31.75
C THR A 31 6.46 -0.20 30.96
N THR A 32 5.99 0.99 30.76
CA THR A 32 6.50 2.04 29.85
C THR A 32 7.72 2.77 30.43
N GLU A 33 8.87 2.71 29.75
CA GLU A 33 9.83 3.82 29.70
C GLU A 33 9.72 4.45 28.31
N THR A 34 9.69 5.78 28.25
CA THR A 34 9.54 6.57 27.02
C THR A 34 10.75 6.34 26.11
N SER A 35 10.54 5.55 25.06
CA SER A 35 11.50 5.35 23.96
C SER A 35 11.54 6.60 23.08
N LYS A 36 12.69 6.84 22.46
CA LYS A 36 12.89 7.90 21.46
C LYS A 36 12.31 7.45 20.12
N THR A 37 10.98 7.44 20.00
CA THR A 37 10.35 7.51 18.67
C THR A 37 10.83 8.79 17.99
N VAL A 38 11.02 8.75 16.68
CA VAL A 38 11.20 9.96 15.90
C VAL A 38 9.97 10.82 16.20
N GLN A 39 10.13 11.81 17.09
CA GLN A 39 9.08 12.80 17.29
C GLN A 39 8.83 13.42 15.93
N SER A 40 7.57 13.46 15.52
CA SER A 40 7.15 14.26 14.39
C SER A 40 7.48 15.71 14.70
N ASP A 41 8.71 16.10 14.36
CA ASP A 41 8.89 17.47 13.96
C ASP A 41 8.10 17.55 12.66
N ASN A 42 7.09 18.40 12.54
CA ASN A 42 6.35 18.66 11.30
C ASN A 42 7.29 19.24 10.23
N GLY A 43 8.55 18.79 10.24
CA GLY A 43 9.64 19.20 9.40
C GLY A 43 9.49 18.58 8.02
N GLU A 44 9.46 19.44 7.03
CA GLU A 44 9.69 19.06 5.65
C GLU A 44 11.20 18.96 5.42
N THR A 45 11.67 17.87 4.85
CA THR A 45 13.06 17.70 4.44
C THR A 45 13.16 17.90 2.94
N ASP A 46 13.84 18.94 2.48
CA ASP A 46 14.15 19.15 1.06
C ASP A 46 15.19 18.13 0.58
N LEU A 47 14.83 17.36 -0.42
CA LEU A 47 15.64 16.29 -1.03
C LEU A 47 15.87 16.54 -2.53
N GLY A 48 16.38 17.73 -2.86
CA GLY A 48 16.65 18.10 -4.25
C GLY A 48 15.50 18.81 -4.94
N GLY A 49 14.73 19.61 -4.18
CA GLY A 49 13.57 20.35 -4.64
C GLY A 49 12.23 19.61 -4.41
N VAL A 50 12.29 18.48 -3.70
CA VAL A 50 11.12 17.71 -3.25
C VAL A 50 11.06 17.76 -1.73
N SER A 51 9.93 18.18 -1.19
CA SER A 51 9.69 18.24 0.24
C SER A 51 9.04 16.96 0.73
N ILE A 52 9.68 16.25 1.66
CA ILE A 52 9.15 15.02 2.26
C ILE A 52 8.68 15.29 3.68
N LYS A 53 7.39 15.00 3.93
CA LYS A 53 6.78 15.06 5.27
C LYS A 53 7.20 13.86 6.10
N THR A 54 7.96 14.12 7.14
CA THR A 54 8.56 13.07 7.98
C THR A 54 7.60 12.51 9.04
N GLY A 55 6.46 13.18 9.30
CA GLY A 55 5.46 12.74 10.29
C GLY A 55 4.86 11.35 10.06
N LEU A 56 4.95 10.82 8.83
CA LEU A 56 4.43 9.49 8.49
C LEU A 56 5.50 8.38 8.47
N ILE A 57 6.75 8.67 8.81
CA ILE A 57 7.87 7.70 8.75
C ILE A 57 7.53 6.43 9.54
N ASN A 58 7.06 6.58 10.77
CA ASN A 58 6.78 5.43 11.64
C ASN A 58 5.67 4.54 11.06
N TYR A 59 4.66 5.12 10.40
CA TYR A 59 3.63 4.37 9.70
C TYR A 59 4.20 3.51 8.57
N TYR A 60 5.05 4.09 7.71
CA TYR A 60 5.65 3.34 6.59
C TYR A 60 6.65 2.29 7.07
N ILE A 61 7.44 2.57 8.12
CA ILE A 61 8.28 1.57 8.78
C ILE A 61 7.43 0.43 9.33
N TYR A 62 6.34 0.75 10.04
CA TYR A 62 5.44 -0.25 10.62
C TYR A 62 4.83 -1.16 9.55
N THR A 63 4.22 -0.59 8.51
CA THR A 63 3.55 -1.37 7.46
C THR A 63 4.53 -2.28 6.71
N THR A 64 5.73 -1.77 6.39
CA THR A 64 6.79 -2.54 5.74
C THR A 64 7.32 -3.64 6.65
N ALA A 65 7.59 -3.34 7.93
CA ALA A 65 8.08 -4.32 8.91
C ALA A 65 7.07 -5.45 9.14
N VAL A 66 5.78 -5.14 9.27
CA VAL A 66 4.72 -6.15 9.41
C VAL A 66 4.65 -7.05 8.20
N LYS A 67 4.74 -6.50 6.99
CA LYS A 67 4.76 -7.28 5.75
C LYS A 67 5.95 -8.25 5.71
N GLU A 68 7.14 -7.80 6.07
CA GLU A 68 8.35 -8.62 6.12
C GLU A 68 8.26 -9.72 7.18
N ALA A 69 7.80 -9.39 8.39
CA ALA A 69 7.61 -10.38 9.45
C ALA A 69 6.59 -11.44 9.05
N TYR A 70 5.46 -11.04 8.49
CA TYR A 70 4.42 -11.96 8.00
C TYR A 70 4.96 -12.89 6.90
N SER A 71 5.73 -12.35 5.94
CA SER A 71 6.35 -13.12 4.85
C SER A 71 7.34 -14.16 5.37
N SER A 72 7.97 -13.90 6.53
CA SER A 72 8.85 -14.87 7.22
C SER A 72 8.10 -15.95 8.01
N GLY A 73 6.74 -15.88 8.05
CA GLY A 73 5.89 -16.77 8.85
C GLY A 73 5.80 -16.38 10.33
N PHE A 74 6.27 -15.18 10.71
CA PHE A 74 6.17 -14.72 12.10
C PHE A 74 4.74 -14.30 12.45
N SER A 75 4.25 -14.75 13.60
CA SER A 75 2.91 -14.43 14.12
C SER A 75 2.90 -14.03 15.59
N GLY A 76 4.07 -13.65 16.14
CA GLY A 76 4.25 -13.28 17.53
C GLY A 76 4.11 -11.78 17.80
N ASP A 77 4.58 -11.37 18.99
CA ASP A 77 4.71 -9.95 19.32
C ASP A 77 5.89 -9.33 18.57
N TYR A 78 5.63 -8.32 17.76
CA TYR A 78 6.64 -7.64 16.95
C TYR A 78 7.79 -7.03 17.75
N ALA A 79 7.59 -6.71 19.05
CA ALA A 79 8.67 -6.28 19.95
C ALA A 79 9.72 -7.38 20.18
N SER A 80 9.35 -8.66 19.99
CA SER A 80 10.24 -9.83 20.16
C SER A 80 10.92 -10.30 18.86
N PHE A 81 10.57 -9.70 17.72
CA PHE A 81 11.14 -10.09 16.44
C PHE A 81 12.56 -9.55 16.26
N ASP A 82 13.45 -10.35 15.66
CA ASP A 82 14.83 -9.91 15.36
C ASP A 82 14.88 -9.08 14.09
N TRP A 83 14.71 -7.77 14.23
CA TRP A 83 14.77 -6.80 13.12
C TRP A 83 16.19 -6.60 12.58
N GLU A 84 17.23 -7.04 13.31
CA GLU A 84 18.63 -6.89 12.91
C GLU A 84 19.22 -8.13 12.23
N GLN A 85 18.39 -9.19 12.05
CA GLN A 85 18.83 -10.39 11.36
C GLN A 85 19.31 -10.07 9.94
N LYS A 86 20.27 -10.90 9.47
CA LYS A 86 20.83 -10.76 8.14
C LYS A 86 20.31 -11.85 7.21
N ASP A 87 20.13 -11.49 5.95
CA ASP A 87 19.85 -12.46 4.89
C ASP A 87 21.11 -13.24 4.45
N ALA A 88 20.94 -14.09 3.41
CA ALA A 88 22.04 -14.88 2.84
C ALA A 88 23.18 -14.03 2.24
N ASP A 89 22.87 -12.80 1.83
CA ASP A 89 23.83 -11.84 1.25
C ASP A 89 24.47 -10.95 2.33
N GLY A 90 24.09 -11.14 3.59
CA GLY A 90 24.60 -10.38 4.74
C GLY A 90 23.95 -9.02 4.94
N VAL A 91 22.88 -8.69 4.20
CA VAL A 91 22.13 -7.43 4.33
C VAL A 91 21.21 -7.52 5.54
N ARG A 92 21.21 -6.48 6.37
CA ARG A 92 20.34 -6.40 7.56
C ARG A 92 18.89 -6.16 7.15
N LEU A 93 17.96 -6.79 7.88
CA LEU A 93 16.53 -6.65 7.62
C LEU A 93 16.03 -5.22 7.89
N ASP A 94 16.51 -4.58 8.96
CA ASP A 94 16.14 -3.19 9.26
C ASP A 94 16.58 -2.19 8.17
N ASP A 95 17.73 -2.40 7.52
CA ASP A 95 18.17 -1.60 6.38
C ASP A 95 17.24 -1.78 5.17
N LYS A 96 16.80 -3.01 4.90
CA LYS A 96 15.81 -3.29 3.84
C LYS A 96 14.47 -2.63 4.12
N ILE A 97 14.01 -2.70 5.39
CA ILE A 97 12.75 -2.09 5.81
C ILE A 97 12.81 -0.57 5.65
N LYS A 98 13.91 0.07 6.11
CA LYS A 98 14.11 1.51 5.97
C LYS A 98 14.06 1.96 4.52
N LYS A 99 14.79 1.25 3.66
CA LYS A 99 14.82 1.54 2.23
C LYS A 99 13.42 1.43 1.60
N ALA A 100 12.73 0.32 1.81
CA ALA A 100 11.41 0.10 1.24
C ALA A 100 10.36 1.10 1.78
N ALA A 101 10.41 1.40 3.08
CA ALA A 101 9.53 2.39 3.70
C ALA A 101 9.80 3.81 3.17
N PHE A 102 11.08 4.17 2.96
CA PHE A 102 11.45 5.44 2.34
C PHE A 102 10.93 5.53 0.90
N GLU A 103 11.17 4.51 0.09
CA GLU A 103 10.72 4.48 -1.31
C GLU A 103 9.18 4.60 -1.39
N GLU A 104 8.44 3.89 -0.55
CA GLU A 104 6.97 3.97 -0.54
C GLU A 104 6.48 5.37 -0.11
N MET A 105 7.03 5.92 0.97
CA MET A 105 6.68 7.26 1.46
C MET A 105 7.00 8.33 0.42
N ALA A 106 8.21 8.33 -0.12
CA ALA A 106 8.67 9.30 -1.12
C ALA A 106 7.82 9.22 -2.39
N THR A 107 7.54 8.02 -2.87
CA THR A 107 6.67 7.79 -4.04
C THR A 107 5.29 8.40 -3.84
N LYS A 108 4.64 8.17 -2.68
CA LYS A 108 3.31 8.72 -2.41
C LYS A 108 3.30 10.25 -2.40
N GLN A 109 4.32 10.85 -1.83
CA GLN A 109 4.44 12.32 -1.80
C GLN A 109 4.72 12.92 -3.18
N LEU A 110 5.67 12.32 -3.93
CA LEU A 110 5.96 12.74 -5.31
C LEU A 110 4.75 12.64 -6.23
N LEU A 111 4.01 11.54 -6.14
CA LEU A 111 2.76 11.35 -6.88
C LEU A 111 1.72 12.41 -6.51
N THR A 112 1.58 12.71 -5.21
CA THR A 112 0.69 13.78 -4.73
C THR A 112 1.05 15.13 -5.33
N GLU A 113 2.34 15.52 -5.29
CA GLU A 113 2.80 16.79 -5.86
C GLU A 113 2.53 16.88 -7.38
N VAL A 114 2.81 15.81 -8.12
CA VAL A 114 2.57 15.78 -9.58
C VAL A 114 1.06 15.83 -9.86
N ALA A 115 0.26 15.13 -9.08
CA ALA A 115 -1.19 15.13 -9.24
C ALA A 115 -1.80 16.52 -8.98
N GLU A 116 -1.38 17.18 -7.91
CA GLU A 116 -1.82 18.54 -7.57
C GLU A 116 -1.46 19.55 -8.66
N LYS A 117 -0.24 19.48 -9.22
CA LYS A 117 0.19 20.28 -10.37
C LYS A 117 -0.69 20.06 -11.61
N ASN A 118 -1.25 18.87 -11.74
CA ASN A 118 -2.16 18.47 -12.83
C ASN A 118 -3.65 18.69 -12.50
N GLY A 119 -3.97 19.31 -11.36
CA GLY A 119 -5.33 19.59 -10.94
C GLY A 119 -6.09 18.38 -10.38
N VAL A 120 -5.40 17.29 -10.06
CA VAL A 120 -5.96 16.12 -9.37
C VAL A 120 -5.86 16.35 -7.87
N THR A 121 -6.94 16.78 -7.26
CA THR A 121 -7.00 17.15 -5.85
C THR A 121 -8.20 16.51 -5.16
N LEU A 122 -8.21 16.51 -3.85
CA LEU A 122 -9.39 16.20 -3.06
C LEU A 122 -10.29 17.42 -2.94
N THR A 123 -11.60 17.19 -2.94
CA THR A 123 -12.59 18.21 -2.62
C THR A 123 -12.68 18.42 -1.13
N ASP A 124 -13.19 19.61 -0.69
CA ASP A 124 -13.44 19.90 0.73
C ASP A 124 -14.34 18.84 1.39
N GLU A 125 -15.30 18.30 0.65
CA GLU A 125 -16.19 17.24 1.13
C GLU A 125 -15.44 15.92 1.39
N GLU A 126 -14.50 15.55 0.53
CA GLU A 126 -13.67 14.34 0.70
C GLU A 126 -12.72 14.50 1.90
N ILE A 127 -12.13 15.68 2.07
CA ILE A 127 -11.28 15.98 3.24
C ILE A 127 -12.12 15.95 4.52
N LYS A 128 -13.31 16.55 4.49
CA LYS A 128 -14.24 16.55 5.63
C LYS A 128 -14.68 15.16 6.06
N GLN A 129 -14.81 14.20 5.14
CA GLN A 129 -15.15 12.83 5.47
C GLN A 129 -14.09 12.15 6.34
N GLY A 130 -12.80 12.47 6.14
CA GLY A 130 -11.72 12.03 7.03
C GLY A 130 -11.89 12.53 8.46
N GLN A 131 -12.21 13.83 8.61
CA GLN A 131 -12.47 14.44 9.92
C GLN A 131 -13.72 13.86 10.56
N ASP A 132 -14.82 13.74 9.82
CA ASP A 132 -16.07 13.16 10.32
C ASP A 132 -15.84 11.71 10.83
N GLY A 133 -14.94 10.94 10.20
CA GLY A 133 -14.57 9.59 10.66
C GLY A 133 -13.82 9.60 12.01
N ILE A 134 -12.94 10.55 12.23
CA ILE A 134 -12.25 10.77 13.51
C ILE A 134 -13.28 11.15 14.59
N ASP A 135 -14.12 12.14 14.31
CA ASP A 135 -15.11 12.65 15.26
C ASP A 135 -16.12 11.56 15.67
N GLU A 136 -16.56 10.73 14.72
CA GLU A 136 -17.47 9.61 14.98
C GLU A 136 -16.80 8.52 15.82
N PHE A 137 -15.52 8.21 15.53
CA PHE A 137 -14.77 7.24 16.33
C PHE A 137 -14.55 7.75 17.76
N GLU A 138 -14.15 9.01 17.94
CA GLU A 138 -13.96 9.63 19.26
C GLU A 138 -15.26 9.64 20.07
N LYS A 139 -16.37 10.04 19.44
CA LYS A 139 -17.70 10.05 20.04
C LYS A 139 -18.13 8.66 20.52
N SER A 140 -17.78 7.62 19.76
CA SER A 140 -18.20 6.24 20.06
C SER A 140 -17.31 5.52 21.07
N ASN A 141 -16.00 5.84 21.10
CA ASN A 141 -14.98 5.08 21.83
C ASN A 141 -14.20 5.94 22.83
N GLY A 142 -14.30 7.25 22.75
CA GLY A 142 -13.57 8.19 23.59
C GLY A 142 -12.18 8.57 23.03
N LYS A 143 -11.67 9.71 23.48
CA LYS A 143 -10.39 10.29 23.04
C LYS A 143 -9.19 9.39 23.28
N ASP A 144 -9.13 8.73 24.44
CA ASP A 144 -8.01 7.85 24.78
C ASP A 144 -7.93 6.63 23.85
N ALA A 145 -9.08 6.09 23.44
CA ALA A 145 -9.15 5.01 22.46
C ALA A 145 -8.70 5.48 21.08
N LEU A 146 -9.15 6.67 20.64
CA LEU A 146 -8.72 7.27 19.38
C LEU A 146 -7.19 7.43 19.33
N LEU A 147 -6.61 8.11 20.33
CA LEU A 147 -5.16 8.34 20.38
C LEU A 147 -4.36 7.03 20.48
N SER A 148 -4.88 6.04 21.19
CA SER A 148 -4.24 4.72 21.27
C SER A 148 -4.25 3.99 19.92
N ASN A 149 -5.33 4.10 19.14
CA ASN A 149 -5.40 3.51 17.80
C ASN A 149 -4.49 4.23 16.80
N ILE A 150 -4.45 5.56 16.84
CA ILE A 150 -3.53 6.37 16.02
C ILE A 150 -2.08 5.95 16.30
N ALA A 151 -1.68 5.86 17.58
CA ALA A 151 -0.35 5.41 17.97
C ALA A 151 -0.05 3.95 17.56
N ALA A 152 -1.06 3.07 17.59
CA ALA A 152 -0.92 1.68 17.13
C ALA A 152 -0.70 1.55 15.61
N MET A 153 -0.99 2.60 14.85
CA MET A 153 -0.64 2.72 13.42
C MET A 153 0.75 3.35 13.19
N GLY A 154 1.48 3.71 14.24
CA GLY A 154 2.75 4.43 14.14
C GLY A 154 2.59 5.93 13.89
N LEU A 155 1.40 6.49 14.05
CA LEU A 155 1.12 7.90 13.87
C LEU A 155 1.17 8.63 15.23
N SER A 156 1.53 9.92 15.22
CA SER A 156 1.73 10.70 16.45
C SER A 156 0.55 11.60 16.77
N SER A 157 -0.32 11.89 15.80
CA SER A 157 -1.41 12.85 15.95
C SER A 157 -2.59 12.56 15.03
N GLU A 158 -3.71 13.22 15.27
CA GLU A 158 -4.86 13.23 14.36
C GLU A 158 -4.54 13.91 13.04
N GLU A 159 -3.63 14.88 13.04
CA GLU A 159 -3.16 15.55 11.83
C GLU A 159 -2.39 14.57 10.93
N ASP A 160 -1.49 13.74 11.49
CA ASP A 160 -0.80 12.67 10.75
C ASP A 160 -1.81 11.67 10.17
N TYR A 161 -2.85 11.32 10.94
CA TYR A 161 -3.90 10.43 10.47
C TYR A 161 -4.69 11.04 9.29
N LEU A 162 -5.07 12.33 9.39
CA LEU A 162 -5.75 13.03 8.29
C LEU A 162 -4.86 13.16 7.06
N GLU A 163 -3.57 13.37 7.25
CA GLU A 163 -2.63 13.42 6.12
C GLU A 163 -2.52 12.05 5.44
N LEU A 164 -2.38 10.98 6.21
CA LEU A 164 -2.41 9.62 5.67
C LEU A 164 -3.73 9.33 4.92
N TYR A 165 -4.87 9.72 5.50
CA TYR A 165 -6.16 9.57 4.85
C TYR A 165 -6.22 10.30 3.50
N LYS A 166 -5.73 11.54 3.43
CA LYS A 166 -5.67 12.32 2.18
C LYS A 166 -4.81 11.64 1.13
N ILE A 167 -3.62 11.16 1.52
CA ILE A 167 -2.72 10.43 0.62
C ILE A 167 -3.41 9.19 0.06
N MET A 168 -4.07 8.40 0.89
CA MET A 168 -4.77 7.18 0.46
C MET A 168 -5.95 7.48 -0.48
N MET A 169 -6.73 8.52 -0.18
CA MET A 169 -7.86 8.93 -1.02
C MET A 169 -7.39 9.48 -2.37
N LEU A 170 -6.31 10.26 -2.35
CA LEU A 170 -5.74 10.85 -3.56
C LEU A 170 -5.10 9.78 -4.46
N ASP A 171 -4.45 8.76 -3.87
CA ASP A 171 -3.84 7.65 -4.60
C ASP A 171 -4.83 6.96 -5.56
N GLN A 172 -6.09 6.78 -5.17
CA GLN A 172 -7.12 6.22 -6.04
C GLN A 172 -7.48 7.16 -7.22
N LYS A 173 -7.52 8.47 -6.96
CA LYS A 173 -7.76 9.46 -8.01
C LYS A 173 -6.58 9.52 -8.98
N ILE A 174 -5.35 9.49 -8.47
CA ILE A 174 -4.12 9.49 -9.27
C ILE A 174 -4.10 8.27 -10.20
N LYS A 175 -4.36 7.08 -9.69
CA LYS A 175 -4.41 5.86 -10.50
C LYS A 175 -5.42 5.95 -11.64
N THR A 176 -6.59 6.53 -11.36
CA THR A 176 -7.64 6.71 -12.36
C THR A 176 -7.25 7.76 -13.41
N ASP A 177 -6.70 8.92 -12.97
CA ASP A 177 -6.28 9.97 -13.90
C ASP A 177 -5.05 9.57 -14.72
N TYR A 178 -4.08 8.88 -14.09
CA TYR A 178 -2.90 8.37 -14.79
C TYR A 178 -3.27 7.35 -15.87
N ALA A 179 -4.21 6.45 -15.59
CA ALA A 179 -4.69 5.49 -16.61
C ALA A 179 -5.31 6.18 -17.84
N ALA A 180 -5.98 7.32 -17.61
CA ALA A 180 -6.61 8.09 -18.69
C ALA A 180 -5.65 9.10 -19.35
N ASN A 181 -4.65 9.60 -18.63
CA ASN A 181 -3.81 10.72 -19.05
C ASN A 181 -2.32 10.52 -18.63
N PRO A 182 -1.66 9.43 -19.03
CA PRO A 182 -0.30 9.10 -18.55
C PRO A 182 0.73 10.20 -18.85
N ASP A 183 0.62 10.86 -20.01
CA ASP A 183 1.56 11.90 -20.45
C ASP A 183 1.57 13.15 -19.55
N LYS A 184 0.54 13.35 -18.71
CA LYS A 184 0.54 14.47 -17.74
C LYS A 184 1.52 14.26 -16.58
N TYR A 185 1.95 13.03 -16.35
CA TYR A 185 2.76 12.66 -15.17
C TYR A 185 4.25 12.55 -15.48
N ILE A 186 4.62 12.68 -16.73
CA ILE A 186 6.00 12.56 -17.22
C ILE A 186 6.41 13.80 -18.00
N GLU A 187 7.69 14.09 -18.02
CA GLU A 187 8.24 15.17 -18.85
C GLU A 187 8.44 14.71 -20.29
N ASP A 188 8.39 15.66 -21.21
CA ASP A 188 8.59 15.37 -22.63
C ASP A 188 9.89 14.61 -22.89
N GLY A 189 9.79 13.53 -23.66
CA GLY A 189 10.91 12.69 -24.04
C GLY A 189 11.35 11.63 -23.03
N VAL A 190 10.71 11.56 -21.87
CA VAL A 190 10.93 10.48 -20.89
C VAL A 190 10.29 9.19 -21.40
N LYS A 191 11.04 8.10 -21.28
CA LYS A 191 10.56 6.73 -21.56
C LYS A 191 10.46 5.98 -20.25
N LEU A 192 9.24 5.72 -19.79
CA LEU A 192 9.00 5.06 -18.49
C LEU A 192 9.61 3.66 -18.44
N GLU A 193 9.72 2.96 -19.56
CA GLU A 193 10.39 1.65 -19.64
C GLU A 193 11.85 1.65 -19.17
N ASP A 194 12.50 2.81 -19.15
CA ASP A 194 13.87 2.98 -18.66
C ASP A 194 13.93 3.01 -17.10
N TYR A 195 12.77 3.09 -16.44
CA TYR A 195 12.63 3.23 -14.99
C TYR A 195 11.98 2.02 -14.31
N SER A 196 12.14 0.82 -14.90
CA SER A 196 11.63 -0.40 -14.30
C SER A 196 12.21 -0.62 -12.89
N SER A 197 11.36 -1.07 -11.97
CA SER A 197 11.73 -1.38 -10.60
C SER A 197 11.92 -2.90 -10.42
N ASP A 198 12.97 -3.31 -9.70
CA ASP A 198 13.15 -4.70 -9.29
C ASP A 198 12.20 -5.11 -8.15
N SER A 199 11.57 -4.14 -7.49
CA SER A 199 10.68 -4.34 -6.35
C SER A 199 9.21 -4.35 -6.73
N ARG A 200 8.83 -3.70 -7.86
CA ARG A 200 7.44 -3.59 -8.33
C ARG A 200 7.32 -3.87 -9.82
N ALA A 201 6.16 -4.35 -10.23
CA ALA A 201 5.86 -4.66 -11.62
C ALA A 201 4.47 -4.15 -12.02
N SER A 202 4.37 -3.57 -13.22
CA SER A 202 3.10 -3.22 -13.85
C SER A 202 2.81 -4.17 -15.01
N VAL A 203 1.65 -4.81 -14.99
CA VAL A 203 1.25 -5.79 -16.01
C VAL A 203 -0.23 -5.65 -16.36
N LYS A 204 -0.57 -6.04 -17.58
CA LYS A 204 -1.93 -6.43 -17.98
C LYS A 204 -1.96 -7.94 -18.15
N HIS A 205 -3.10 -8.58 -17.95
CA HIS A 205 -3.20 -10.01 -18.21
C HIS A 205 -4.57 -10.45 -18.71
N VAL A 206 -4.62 -11.62 -19.32
CA VAL A 206 -5.84 -12.36 -19.60
C VAL A 206 -5.84 -13.60 -18.72
N LEU A 207 -6.84 -13.76 -17.87
CA LEU A 207 -7.12 -15.00 -17.13
C LEU A 207 -8.19 -15.79 -17.84
N ILE A 208 -7.91 -17.07 -18.12
CA ILE A 208 -8.91 -18.07 -18.46
C ILE A 208 -9.03 -19.02 -17.27
N LYS A 209 -10.17 -19.00 -16.57
CA LYS A 209 -10.37 -19.81 -15.37
C LYS A 209 -10.33 -21.29 -15.66
N ASN A 210 -9.77 -22.08 -14.76
CA ASN A 210 -9.77 -23.55 -14.84
C ASN A 210 -11.05 -24.17 -14.26
N LYS A 211 -11.84 -23.38 -13.49
CA LYS A 211 -13.14 -23.78 -12.92
C LYS A 211 -14.14 -22.66 -13.19
N ASP A 212 -15.38 -23.05 -13.48
CA ASP A 212 -16.48 -22.10 -13.76
C ASP A 212 -16.14 -21.10 -14.88
N SER A 213 -15.34 -21.52 -15.85
CA SER A 213 -15.00 -20.72 -17.02
C SER A 213 -16.21 -20.59 -17.95
N LYS A 214 -16.34 -19.43 -18.60
CA LYS A 214 -17.30 -19.23 -19.69
C LYS A 214 -16.95 -20.02 -20.98
N PHE A 215 -15.74 -20.58 -21.05
CA PHE A 215 -15.24 -21.33 -22.19
C PHE A 215 -15.31 -22.85 -21.93
N SER A 216 -15.70 -23.60 -22.97
CA SER A 216 -15.84 -25.07 -22.88
C SER A 216 -14.51 -25.80 -22.77
N ASP A 217 -13.43 -25.25 -23.32
CA ASP A 217 -12.06 -25.74 -23.22
C ASP A 217 -11.13 -24.58 -22.81
N PRO A 218 -10.94 -24.37 -21.51
CA PRO A 218 -10.12 -23.26 -21.00
C PRO A 218 -8.68 -23.29 -21.48
N LYS A 219 -8.06 -24.47 -21.59
CA LYS A 219 -6.69 -24.60 -21.99
C LYS A 219 -6.50 -24.26 -23.47
N ALA A 220 -7.34 -24.82 -24.34
CA ALA A 220 -7.30 -24.50 -25.78
C ALA A 220 -7.60 -23.00 -26.02
N THR A 221 -8.51 -22.39 -25.23
CA THR A 221 -8.77 -20.96 -25.30
C THR A 221 -7.55 -20.14 -24.89
N ALA A 222 -6.85 -20.51 -23.83
CA ALA A 222 -5.62 -19.83 -23.42
C ALA A 222 -4.51 -19.92 -24.49
N GLU A 223 -4.37 -21.10 -25.14
CA GLU A 223 -3.45 -21.30 -26.26
C GLU A 223 -3.79 -20.42 -27.46
N GLU A 224 -5.09 -20.26 -27.78
CA GLU A 224 -5.59 -19.35 -28.81
C GLU A 224 -5.24 -17.89 -28.49
N VAL A 225 -5.55 -17.45 -27.26
CA VAL A 225 -5.26 -16.07 -26.80
C VAL A 225 -3.76 -15.79 -26.86
N LEU A 226 -2.93 -16.72 -26.38
CA LEU A 226 -1.47 -16.57 -26.45
C LEU A 226 -0.99 -16.41 -27.90
N LYS A 227 -1.51 -17.24 -28.80
CA LYS A 227 -1.16 -17.14 -30.23
C LYS A 227 -1.53 -15.79 -30.81
N LYS A 228 -2.73 -15.26 -30.52
CA LYS A 228 -3.19 -13.95 -30.96
C LYS A 228 -2.31 -12.83 -30.40
N ALA A 229 -2.05 -12.87 -29.11
CA ALA A 229 -1.20 -11.89 -28.43
C ALA A 229 0.22 -11.84 -29.00
N LYS A 230 0.85 -13.00 -29.19
CA LYS A 230 2.19 -13.10 -29.81
C LYS A 230 2.20 -12.74 -31.31
N ALA A 231 1.06 -12.80 -31.98
CA ALA A 231 0.90 -12.31 -33.36
C ALA A 231 0.73 -10.79 -33.45
N GLY A 232 0.65 -10.07 -32.31
CA GLY A 232 0.54 -8.63 -32.26
C GLY A 232 -0.89 -8.10 -32.27
N GLU A 233 -1.89 -8.95 -32.00
CA GLU A 233 -3.27 -8.48 -31.80
C GLU A 233 -3.32 -7.59 -30.55
N ASP A 234 -4.21 -6.59 -30.59
CA ASP A 234 -4.34 -5.62 -29.50
C ASP A 234 -4.68 -6.31 -28.18
N PHE A 235 -3.80 -6.14 -27.18
CA PHE A 235 -3.90 -6.87 -25.92
C PHE A 235 -5.11 -6.43 -25.09
N ASP A 236 -5.51 -5.15 -25.19
CA ASP A 236 -6.68 -4.63 -24.46
C ASP A 236 -7.97 -5.18 -25.08
N ALA A 237 -8.00 -5.37 -26.41
CA ALA A 237 -9.10 -6.07 -27.09
C ALA A 237 -9.20 -7.54 -26.62
N LEU A 238 -8.05 -8.24 -26.52
CA LEU A 238 -8.01 -9.61 -26.00
C LEU A 238 -8.46 -9.68 -24.55
N MET A 239 -8.04 -8.76 -23.69
CA MET A 239 -8.54 -8.65 -22.31
C MET A 239 -10.05 -8.49 -22.29
N LYS A 240 -10.60 -7.57 -23.04
CA LYS A 240 -12.04 -7.29 -23.09
C LYS A 240 -12.86 -8.50 -23.53
N GLU A 241 -12.35 -9.29 -24.48
CA GLU A 241 -13.03 -10.44 -25.05
C GLU A 241 -12.91 -11.70 -24.18
N TYR A 242 -11.68 -11.97 -23.69
CA TYR A 242 -11.37 -13.27 -23.09
C TYR A 242 -11.22 -13.24 -21.58
N ASN A 243 -10.85 -12.11 -20.96
CA ASN A 243 -10.52 -12.09 -19.55
C ASN A 243 -11.70 -12.49 -18.66
N GLU A 244 -11.43 -13.32 -17.66
CA GLU A 244 -12.36 -13.77 -16.65
C GLU A 244 -11.96 -13.31 -15.23
N ASP A 245 -10.91 -12.46 -15.10
CA ASP A 245 -10.58 -11.85 -13.83
C ASP A 245 -11.45 -10.61 -13.56
N PRO A 246 -12.35 -10.64 -12.55
CA PRO A 246 -13.20 -9.50 -12.25
C PRO A 246 -12.45 -8.31 -11.60
N GLY A 247 -11.20 -8.53 -11.15
CA GLY A 247 -10.36 -7.50 -10.52
C GLY A 247 -9.50 -6.73 -11.51
N GLU A 248 -9.35 -7.23 -12.75
CA GLU A 248 -8.53 -6.57 -13.78
C GLU A 248 -9.19 -5.27 -14.23
N THR A 249 -8.36 -4.23 -14.39
CA THR A 249 -8.78 -2.90 -14.88
C THR A 249 -8.07 -2.55 -16.18
N GLU A 250 -8.52 -1.51 -16.86
CA GLU A 250 -7.86 -1.01 -18.09
C GLU A 250 -6.42 -0.54 -17.82
N SER A 251 -6.11 -0.11 -16.59
CA SER A 251 -4.76 0.27 -16.17
C SER A 251 -3.86 -0.92 -15.85
N GLY A 252 -4.40 -2.12 -15.74
CA GLY A 252 -3.67 -3.31 -15.31
C GLY A 252 -3.41 -3.34 -13.79
N TYR A 253 -2.55 -4.29 -13.38
CA TYR A 253 -2.07 -4.43 -12.01
C TYR A 253 -0.69 -3.83 -11.83
N THR A 254 -0.48 -3.13 -10.71
CA THR A 254 0.85 -2.77 -10.21
C THR A 254 1.01 -3.36 -8.81
N PHE A 255 2.04 -4.19 -8.61
CA PHE A 255 2.23 -4.95 -7.38
C PHE A 255 3.71 -5.12 -7.04
N GLY A 256 4.00 -5.31 -5.76
CA GLY A 256 5.30 -5.67 -5.21
C GLY A 256 5.48 -7.17 -5.04
N LYS A 257 6.70 -7.59 -4.69
CA LYS A 257 7.01 -8.99 -4.39
C LYS A 257 6.20 -9.46 -3.16
N GLY A 258 5.65 -10.66 -3.25
CA GLY A 258 4.82 -11.28 -2.20
C GLY A 258 3.35 -10.85 -2.22
N GLU A 259 2.92 -10.05 -3.19
CA GLU A 259 1.53 -9.58 -3.30
C GLU A 259 0.66 -10.43 -4.22
N MET A 260 1.28 -11.22 -5.12
CA MET A 260 0.58 -12.10 -6.05
C MET A 260 0.92 -13.57 -5.81
N VAL A 261 0.15 -14.48 -6.40
CA VAL A 261 0.52 -15.91 -6.40
C VAL A 261 1.85 -16.10 -7.11
N LYS A 262 2.68 -16.98 -6.55
CA LYS A 262 4.11 -17.10 -6.88
C LYS A 262 4.38 -17.31 -8.37
N GLU A 263 3.57 -18.13 -9.02
CA GLU A 263 3.74 -18.46 -10.45
C GLU A 263 3.52 -17.21 -11.33
N PHE A 264 2.46 -16.43 -11.02
CA PHE A 264 2.14 -15.18 -11.70
C PHE A 264 3.23 -14.13 -11.46
N GLU A 265 3.62 -13.94 -10.20
CA GLU A 265 4.64 -12.99 -9.79
C GLU A 265 5.99 -13.27 -10.48
N ASN A 266 6.46 -14.50 -10.41
CA ASN A 266 7.72 -14.90 -11.05
C ASN A 266 7.72 -14.61 -12.55
N ALA A 267 6.61 -14.93 -13.24
CA ALA A 267 6.48 -14.66 -14.65
C ALA A 267 6.48 -13.15 -14.96
N ALA A 268 5.71 -12.38 -14.21
CA ALA A 268 5.60 -10.93 -14.40
C ALA A 268 6.95 -10.21 -14.22
N PHE A 269 7.71 -10.56 -13.16
CA PHE A 269 9.04 -9.98 -12.90
C PHE A 269 10.12 -10.43 -13.89
N ALA A 270 9.95 -11.57 -14.55
CA ALA A 270 10.89 -12.06 -15.57
C ALA A 270 10.70 -11.36 -16.94
N LEU A 271 9.53 -10.75 -17.18
CA LEU A 271 9.24 -10.10 -18.46
C LEU A 271 9.92 -8.75 -18.58
N LYS A 272 10.43 -8.47 -19.76
CA LYS A 272 10.84 -7.13 -20.18
C LYS A 272 9.61 -6.29 -20.55
N TYR A 273 9.78 -4.98 -20.55
CA TYR A 273 8.74 -4.07 -21.03
C TYR A 273 8.18 -4.50 -22.40
N ASN A 274 6.86 -4.50 -22.50
CA ASN A 274 6.08 -4.89 -23.67
C ASN A 274 6.19 -6.38 -24.07
N GLU A 275 6.88 -7.19 -23.28
CA GLU A 275 6.97 -8.65 -23.49
C GLU A 275 5.70 -9.35 -23.00
N ILE A 276 5.34 -10.43 -23.68
CA ILE A 276 4.20 -11.29 -23.37
C ILE A 276 4.72 -12.65 -22.89
N SER A 277 4.24 -13.12 -21.74
CA SER A 277 4.60 -14.42 -21.17
C SER A 277 4.16 -15.59 -22.06
N ASP A 278 4.67 -16.76 -21.78
CA ASP A 278 3.97 -18.00 -22.10
C ASP A 278 2.76 -18.18 -21.17
N ILE A 279 1.97 -19.25 -21.34
CA ILE A 279 0.86 -19.55 -20.44
C ILE A 279 1.41 -19.82 -19.04
N VAL A 280 0.93 -19.05 -18.05
CA VAL A 280 1.25 -19.21 -16.64
C VAL A 280 0.07 -19.88 -15.95
N GLU A 281 0.25 -21.12 -15.50
CA GLU A 281 -0.78 -21.86 -14.79
C GLU A 281 -0.73 -21.55 -13.29
N THR A 282 -1.89 -21.19 -12.70
CA THR A 282 -2.06 -20.95 -11.26
C THR A 282 -3.28 -21.71 -10.74
N GLN A 283 -3.53 -21.65 -9.44
CA GLN A 283 -4.77 -22.19 -8.86
C GLN A 283 -6.06 -21.58 -9.44
N TYR A 284 -6.00 -20.40 -10.05
CA TYR A 284 -7.13 -19.69 -10.63
C TYR A 284 -7.40 -20.07 -12.10
N GLY A 285 -6.36 -20.47 -12.82
CA GLY A 285 -6.45 -20.81 -14.25
C GLY A 285 -5.18 -20.51 -15.02
N TYR A 286 -5.36 -20.21 -16.29
CA TYR A 286 -4.31 -19.94 -17.27
C TYR A 286 -4.20 -18.44 -17.49
N HIS A 287 -3.03 -17.87 -17.23
CA HIS A 287 -2.76 -16.43 -17.43
C HIS A 287 -1.84 -16.21 -18.63
N ILE A 288 -2.14 -15.21 -19.44
CA ILE A 288 -1.24 -14.62 -20.43
C ILE A 288 -0.96 -13.21 -19.92
N ILE A 289 0.31 -12.91 -19.62
CA ILE A 289 0.72 -11.69 -18.95
C ILE A 289 1.51 -10.82 -19.90
N LYS A 290 1.20 -9.53 -19.98
CA LYS A 290 1.97 -8.53 -20.73
C LYS A 290 2.58 -7.53 -19.75
N ARG A 291 3.91 -7.37 -19.79
CA ARG A 291 4.59 -6.31 -19.04
C ARG A 291 4.28 -4.95 -19.67
N ILE A 292 3.88 -3.98 -18.86
CA ILE A 292 3.59 -2.61 -19.31
C ILE A 292 4.43 -1.60 -18.53
N ALA A 293 4.63 -0.40 -19.09
CA ALA A 293 5.05 0.76 -18.31
C ALA A 293 3.80 1.35 -17.67
N GLY A 294 3.73 1.22 -16.37
CA GLY A 294 2.58 1.65 -15.58
C GLY A 294 3.00 2.43 -14.34
N MET A 295 2.22 2.29 -13.27
CA MET A 295 2.51 3.00 -12.02
C MET A 295 3.89 2.67 -11.43
N ALA A 296 4.38 1.42 -11.56
CA ALA A 296 5.70 1.06 -11.02
C ALA A 296 6.83 1.81 -11.72
N GLU A 297 6.74 1.95 -13.02
CA GLU A 297 7.73 2.68 -13.83
C GLU A 297 7.61 4.20 -13.61
N LEU A 298 6.40 4.73 -13.45
CA LEU A 298 6.19 6.13 -13.04
C LEU A 298 6.80 6.39 -11.66
N GLU A 299 6.55 5.52 -10.68
CA GLU A 299 7.13 5.58 -9.34
C GLU A 299 8.66 5.58 -9.40
N GLY A 300 9.26 4.68 -10.18
CA GLY A 300 10.71 4.63 -10.43
C GLY A 300 11.26 5.92 -11.05
N TYR A 301 10.56 6.47 -12.05
CA TYR A 301 10.91 7.76 -12.65
C TYR A 301 10.89 8.90 -11.62
N LEU A 302 9.84 8.98 -10.81
CA LEU A 302 9.72 10.03 -9.80
C LEU A 302 10.82 9.89 -8.74
N LEU A 303 11.08 8.69 -8.25
CA LEU A 303 12.17 8.43 -7.28
C LEU A 303 13.55 8.80 -7.84
N SER A 304 13.77 8.64 -9.15
CA SER A 304 15.04 9.00 -9.80
C SER A 304 15.36 10.50 -9.74
N LYS A 305 14.37 11.34 -9.45
CA LYS A 305 14.54 12.80 -9.28
C LYS A 305 15.07 13.19 -7.91
N LEU A 306 15.05 12.27 -6.94
CA LEU A 306 15.54 12.53 -5.60
C LEU A 306 17.08 12.59 -5.57
N ASP A 307 17.61 13.35 -4.61
CA ASP A 307 19.05 13.31 -4.26
C ASP A 307 19.44 11.86 -3.88
N SER A 308 20.57 11.39 -4.39
CA SER A 308 21.09 10.04 -4.11
C SER A 308 21.33 9.73 -2.63
N LYS A 309 21.34 10.74 -1.76
CA LYS A 309 21.44 10.62 -0.30
C LYS A 309 20.11 10.88 0.42
N ALA A 310 19.01 10.95 -0.33
CA ALA A 310 17.70 11.28 0.24
C ALA A 310 17.30 10.28 1.33
N GLU A 311 17.43 8.98 1.06
CA GLU A 311 17.16 7.91 2.03
C GLU A 311 18.02 8.07 3.29
N GLU A 312 19.34 8.25 3.14
CA GLU A 312 20.26 8.41 4.26
C GLU A 312 19.88 9.62 5.12
N LYS A 313 19.54 10.76 4.50
CA LYS A 313 19.12 11.98 5.21
C LYS A 313 17.89 11.76 6.07
N VAL A 314 16.89 11.04 5.54
CA VAL A 314 15.61 10.80 6.22
C VAL A 314 15.72 9.67 7.24
N MET A 315 16.38 8.57 6.91
CA MET A 315 16.35 7.31 7.67
C MET A 315 17.53 7.11 8.64
N LYS A 316 18.49 8.02 8.68
CA LYS A 316 19.73 7.85 9.45
C LYS A 316 19.50 7.63 10.96
N ASP A 317 18.54 8.34 11.55
CA ASP A 317 18.22 8.28 12.98
C ASP A 317 16.99 7.39 13.27
N VAL A 318 16.47 6.68 12.27
CA VAL A 318 15.31 5.79 12.37
C VAL A 318 15.75 4.41 12.90
N SER A 319 15.10 3.94 13.96
CA SER A 319 15.27 2.61 14.53
C SER A 319 13.99 1.79 14.32
N VAL A 320 14.06 0.79 13.44
CA VAL A 320 12.92 -0.13 13.20
C VAL A 320 12.51 -0.84 14.51
N LYS A 321 13.48 -1.32 15.28
CA LYS A 321 13.26 -2.01 16.55
C LYS A 321 12.50 -1.14 17.56
N ASP A 322 12.90 0.13 17.73
CA ASP A 322 12.27 1.02 18.70
C ASP A 322 10.84 1.35 18.26
N ILE A 323 10.63 1.67 16.97
CA ILE A 323 9.31 1.92 16.41
C ILE A 323 8.39 0.71 16.61
N MET A 324 8.84 -0.49 16.29
CA MET A 324 8.03 -1.70 16.42
C MET A 324 7.73 -2.05 17.89
N THR A 325 8.64 -1.72 18.81
CA THR A 325 8.43 -1.86 20.26
C THR A 325 7.35 -0.91 20.75
N ASP A 326 7.42 0.36 20.36
CA ASP A 326 6.44 1.39 20.75
C ASP A 326 5.05 1.09 20.20
N ILE A 327 4.97 0.68 18.93
CA ILE A 327 3.70 0.30 18.29
C ILE A 327 3.11 -0.93 18.97
N SER A 328 3.92 -1.96 19.31
CA SER A 328 3.44 -3.12 20.06
C SER A 328 2.84 -2.72 21.41
N ALA A 329 3.47 -1.78 22.11
CA ALA A 329 2.96 -1.25 23.38
C ALA A 329 1.65 -0.46 23.19
N ALA A 330 1.56 0.36 22.13
CA ALA A 330 0.36 1.10 21.77
C ALA A 330 -0.81 0.18 21.40
N MET A 331 -0.54 -0.90 20.63
CA MET A 331 -1.54 -1.93 20.32
C MET A 331 -2.08 -2.62 21.55
N ALA A 332 -1.21 -2.97 22.50
CA ALA A 332 -1.62 -3.59 23.77
C ALA A 332 -2.54 -2.66 24.56
N LYS A 333 -2.22 -1.36 24.59
CA LYS A 333 -3.03 -0.33 25.25
C LYS A 333 -4.39 -0.14 24.57
N ALA A 334 -4.42 -0.05 23.24
CA ALA A 334 -5.65 0.07 22.46
C ALA A 334 -6.59 -1.15 22.69
N LYS A 335 -6.03 -2.35 22.72
CA LYS A 335 -6.78 -3.59 23.01
C LYS A 335 -7.35 -3.60 24.43
N ALA A 336 -6.60 -3.14 25.42
CA ALA A 336 -7.07 -3.03 26.80
C ALA A 336 -8.23 -2.01 26.93
N ALA A 337 -8.15 -0.87 26.27
CA ALA A 337 -9.20 0.13 26.23
C ALA A 337 -10.50 -0.43 25.62
N ALA A 338 -10.40 -1.13 24.48
CA ALA A 338 -11.55 -1.75 23.82
C ALA A 338 -12.24 -2.86 24.65
N SER A 339 -11.50 -3.54 25.51
CA SER A 339 -12.09 -4.57 26.42
C SER A 339 -12.84 -3.96 27.59
N ASN A 340 -12.44 -2.78 28.07
CA ASN A 340 -13.09 -2.10 29.19
C ASN A 340 -14.45 -1.48 28.77
N THR A 341 -14.59 -1.00 27.55
CA THR A 341 -15.87 -0.47 27.04
C THR A 341 -16.94 -1.56 26.94
N LYS A 342 -16.59 -2.78 26.54
CA LYS A 342 -17.52 -3.91 26.46
C LYS A 342 -18.03 -4.39 27.84
N ASN A 343 -17.23 -4.20 28.90
CA ASN A 343 -17.64 -4.60 30.26
C ASN A 343 -18.55 -3.57 30.93
N SER A 344 -18.49 -2.28 30.53
CA SER A 344 -19.38 -1.24 31.07
C SER A 344 -20.81 -1.33 30.53
N ASP A 345 -20.98 -1.78 29.27
CA ASP A 345 -22.31 -1.93 28.65
C ASP A 345 -23.05 -3.18 29.16
N GLY A 346 -22.31 -4.22 29.59
CA GLY A 346 -22.89 -5.43 30.20
C GLY A 346 -23.37 -5.22 31.63
N ALA A 347 -22.85 -4.23 32.36
CA ALA A 347 -23.24 -3.94 33.73
C ALA A 347 -24.53 -3.10 33.86
N ASN A 348 -24.88 -2.33 32.79
CA ASN A 348 -26.09 -1.51 32.77
C ASN A 348 -27.33 -2.26 32.23
N ALA A 349 -27.19 -3.49 31.76
CA ALA A 349 -28.32 -4.30 31.25
C ALA A 349 -28.89 -5.27 32.33
N ALA A 350 -28.36 -5.27 33.56
CA ALA A 350 -28.78 -6.14 34.65
C ALA A 350 -29.29 -5.37 35.90
N GLY A 351 -29.76 -4.12 35.69
CA GLY A 351 -30.38 -3.31 36.77
C GLY A 351 -31.87 -3.07 36.51
#